data_d682749fafd6b8a9d2ff634a30f11523
#
_entry.id   d682749fafd6b8a9d2ff634a30f11523
#
_cell.length_a   1.000
_cell.length_b   1.000
_cell.length_c   1.000
_cell.angle_alpha   90.00
_cell.angle_beta   90.00
_cell.angle_gamma   90.00
#
_symmetry.space_group_name_H-M   'P 1'
#
loop_
_entity.id
_entity.type
_entity.pdbx_description
1 polymer ?
#
loop_
_entity_poly.entity_id
_entity_poly.type
_entity_poly.pdbx_seq_one_letter_code
_entity_poly.pdbx_strand_id
1 'polypeptide(L)'
;MDSWAEMEEQILEELNLHRMKADAEVFSRLERYSGSEAGEAAVDYLVQELEAAGIEYERHYYELMRSLPVQASVTVKKSGEPDFNVEAIAAVYSGEAHGLTGELVWDEMCTKGQLNGLEQEERFRTFKGKIVLTYDISFPFYYEAARAGALGIVAIWPKDIHHHDTMGGVWGRPGSRDRDLYPYLPYVQILEQDGLKLIEMVKAGAAAVGTEAAKGMEAAVGTEAAKDMAVTAQMDVAMDNRIVRSSMPVATIPGKSESFVLLSGHYDSWYEGMTDNGAANVLMLETARTLEKFKDRLNRTVVIAWWSGHSDGRYSGSTWFCDHHYEYLRKHCVAHINMDICGCKGSNAVRFDMSGMEGEAFNDEFLASYNSRKPLAYRALDRSSDQTFWGTMTPVSIAPQFYMDDGQTPQPPKSSDILRPAAMPAAFGVGSPFYWWHTREDTLDKIGDDVLARDCEIAARLVLRYAMEKPLPIDMSGFMGEMQSYFEAFAEELDPDFDVAPVLASIALTRKSVEKLSDAIRAYPKQDADSILIRTAGELVRLKYTYSSPYGHDYAVEHQPYAVFSSLLGVHRDNTPEDRYLMSQTDFIRQRNRMTGQLHEICEAVELQLYRWQVQ
;
A
#
# COMPACT_ATOMS: atom_id res chain seq x y z
N MET A 1 32.58 -25.14 -8.50
CA MET A 1 31.51 -24.31 -7.95
C MET A 1 30.43 -24.30 -8.99
N ASP A 2 29.30 -24.89 -8.65
CA ASP A 2 28.14 -24.86 -9.51
C ASP A 2 27.79 -23.38 -9.80
N SER A 3 27.39 -23.07 -11.02
CA SER A 3 26.97 -21.69 -11.34
C SER A 3 25.73 -21.32 -10.48
N TRP A 4 25.53 -20.05 -10.24
CA TRP A 4 24.32 -19.61 -9.52
C TRP A 4 23.03 -20.08 -10.23
N ALA A 5 23.03 -20.14 -11.57
CA ALA A 5 21.93 -20.67 -12.37
C ALA A 5 21.66 -22.15 -12.11
N GLU A 6 22.70 -22.99 -11.96
CA GLU A 6 22.51 -24.42 -11.60
C GLU A 6 21.91 -24.58 -10.20
N MET A 7 22.28 -23.70 -9.28
CA MET A 7 21.70 -23.71 -7.94
C MET A 7 20.23 -23.27 -7.95
N GLU A 8 19.91 -22.23 -8.72
CA GLU A 8 18.53 -21.77 -8.90
C GLU A 8 17.65 -22.91 -9.43
N GLU A 9 18.08 -23.57 -10.49
CA GLU A 9 17.36 -24.71 -11.08
C GLU A 9 17.12 -25.82 -10.05
N GLN A 10 18.15 -26.24 -9.29
CA GLN A 10 18.02 -27.23 -8.23
C GLN A 10 17.02 -26.82 -7.14
N ILE A 11 16.99 -25.57 -6.74
CA ILE A 11 16.05 -25.07 -5.72
C ILE A 11 14.62 -25.05 -6.25
N LEU A 12 14.42 -24.62 -7.50
CA LEU A 12 13.10 -24.60 -8.12
C LEU A 12 12.52 -26.01 -8.31
N GLU A 13 13.36 -27.01 -8.63
CA GLU A 13 12.95 -28.42 -8.72
C GLU A 13 12.50 -29.01 -7.37
N GLU A 14 12.94 -28.45 -6.24
CA GLU A 14 12.55 -28.89 -4.89
C GLU A 14 11.23 -28.29 -4.40
N LEU A 15 10.71 -27.26 -5.07
CA LEU A 15 9.40 -26.67 -4.73
C LEU A 15 8.29 -27.69 -4.95
N ASN A 16 7.39 -27.82 -3.99
CA ASN A 16 6.41 -28.90 -3.97
C ASN A 16 4.97 -28.37 -3.86
N LEU A 17 4.29 -28.34 -5.00
CA LEU A 17 2.89 -27.92 -5.09
C LEU A 17 1.97 -28.76 -4.20
N HIS A 18 2.24 -30.05 -4.03
CA HIS A 18 1.38 -30.92 -3.23
C HIS A 18 1.43 -30.55 -1.73
N ARG A 19 2.61 -30.16 -1.22
CA ARG A 19 2.72 -29.65 0.16
C ARG A 19 1.97 -28.33 0.31
N MET A 20 2.16 -27.38 -0.61
CA MET A 20 1.43 -26.10 -0.57
C MET A 20 -0.09 -26.28 -0.57
N LYS A 21 -0.60 -27.24 -1.33
CA LYS A 21 -2.04 -27.56 -1.34
C LYS A 21 -2.53 -28.13 -0.01
N ALA A 22 -1.74 -29.00 0.60
CA ALA A 22 -2.07 -29.53 1.93
C ALA A 22 -2.08 -28.44 3.00
N ASP A 23 -1.09 -27.53 2.96
CA ASP A 23 -1.04 -26.37 3.83
C ASP A 23 -2.25 -25.43 3.60
N ALA A 24 -2.63 -25.19 2.34
CA ALA A 24 -3.78 -24.37 1.97
C ALA A 24 -5.11 -24.95 2.49
N GLU A 25 -5.26 -26.28 2.49
CA GLU A 25 -6.44 -26.93 3.10
C GLU A 25 -6.54 -26.71 4.62
N VAL A 26 -5.42 -26.52 5.31
CA VAL A 26 -5.43 -26.15 6.74
C VAL A 26 -5.84 -24.70 6.91
N PHE A 27 -5.25 -23.80 6.14
CA PHE A 27 -5.57 -22.36 6.20
C PHE A 27 -7.02 -22.07 5.85
N SER A 28 -7.62 -22.79 4.91
CA SER A 28 -9.02 -22.59 4.49
C SER A 28 -10.06 -22.88 5.57
N ARG A 29 -9.67 -23.50 6.68
CA ARG A 29 -10.56 -23.77 7.82
C ARG A 29 -10.51 -22.70 8.90
N LEU A 30 -9.72 -21.65 8.70
CA LEU A 30 -9.41 -20.65 9.71
C LEU A 30 -9.78 -19.25 9.21
N GLU A 31 -10.72 -18.58 9.88
CA GLU A 31 -10.94 -17.15 9.72
C GLU A 31 -9.94 -16.41 10.61
N ARG A 32 -8.85 -15.94 10.03
CA ARG A 32 -7.62 -15.56 10.72
C ARG A 32 -7.57 -14.11 11.16
N TYR A 33 -8.62 -13.61 11.81
CA TYR A 33 -8.59 -12.25 12.38
C TYR A 33 -7.48 -12.10 13.42
N SER A 34 -6.85 -10.92 13.43
CA SER A 34 -5.74 -10.63 14.33
C SER A 34 -6.09 -10.82 15.80
N GLY A 35 -5.28 -11.59 16.52
CA GLY A 35 -5.49 -11.92 17.94
C GLY A 35 -6.73 -12.77 18.23
N SER A 36 -7.29 -13.45 17.23
CA SER A 36 -8.33 -14.46 17.42
C SER A 36 -7.74 -15.85 17.68
N GLU A 37 -8.54 -16.77 18.21
CA GLU A 37 -8.11 -18.17 18.36
C GLU A 37 -7.73 -18.81 17.03
N ALA A 38 -8.46 -18.53 15.95
CA ALA A 38 -8.16 -19.06 14.62
C ALA A 38 -6.89 -18.41 14.03
N GLY A 39 -6.64 -17.12 14.29
CA GLY A 39 -5.39 -16.47 13.91
C GLY A 39 -4.19 -17.08 14.63
N GLU A 40 -4.28 -17.30 15.95
CA GLU A 40 -3.22 -17.96 16.72
C GLU A 40 -3.05 -19.44 16.32
N ALA A 41 -4.12 -20.15 15.95
CA ALA A 41 -4.03 -21.52 15.41
C ALA A 41 -3.29 -21.59 14.07
N ALA A 42 -3.40 -20.56 13.22
CA ALA A 42 -2.61 -20.46 12.00
C ALA A 42 -1.11 -20.27 12.32
N VAL A 43 -0.79 -19.46 13.33
CA VAL A 43 0.59 -19.31 13.81
C VAL A 43 1.12 -20.62 14.39
N ASP A 44 0.32 -21.32 15.20
CA ASP A 44 0.72 -22.62 15.77
C ASP A 44 1.01 -23.64 14.66
N TYR A 45 0.22 -23.63 13.59
CA TYR A 45 0.47 -24.48 12.43
C TYR A 45 1.79 -24.10 11.73
N LEU A 46 2.02 -22.82 11.45
CA LEU A 46 3.28 -22.35 10.84
C LEU A 46 4.50 -22.76 11.69
N VAL A 47 4.43 -22.55 12.99
CA VAL A 47 5.49 -22.93 13.94
C VAL A 47 5.74 -24.43 13.90
N GLN A 48 4.69 -25.25 13.94
CA GLN A 48 4.81 -26.72 13.87
C GLN A 48 5.52 -27.15 12.59
N GLU A 49 5.21 -26.54 11.45
CA GLU A 49 5.81 -26.88 10.17
C GLU A 49 7.27 -26.40 10.05
N LEU A 50 7.60 -25.25 10.65
CA LEU A 50 8.99 -24.77 10.76
C LEU A 50 9.83 -25.72 11.63
N GLU A 51 9.30 -26.14 12.78
CA GLU A 51 9.96 -27.13 13.66
C GLU A 51 10.17 -28.48 12.95
N ALA A 52 9.16 -28.97 12.24
CA ALA A 52 9.25 -30.22 11.47
C ALA A 52 10.30 -30.16 10.35
N ALA A 53 10.53 -28.97 9.78
CA ALA A 53 11.56 -28.72 8.78
C ALA A 53 12.94 -28.41 9.38
N GLY A 54 13.06 -28.27 10.69
CA GLY A 54 14.30 -27.91 11.39
C GLY A 54 14.74 -26.47 11.16
N ILE A 55 13.80 -25.57 10.85
CA ILE A 55 14.05 -24.16 10.60
C ILE A 55 14.03 -23.38 11.90
N GLU A 56 15.02 -22.54 12.10
CA GLU A 56 15.12 -21.63 13.25
C GLU A 56 14.06 -20.54 13.15
N TYR A 57 13.35 -20.25 14.25
CA TYR A 57 12.33 -19.22 14.27
C TYR A 57 12.24 -18.53 15.63
N GLU A 58 11.67 -17.30 15.62
CA GLU A 58 11.21 -16.59 16.81
C GLU A 58 9.71 -16.31 16.69
N ARG A 59 8.95 -16.49 17.78
CA ARG A 59 7.55 -16.08 17.86
C ARG A 59 7.45 -14.82 18.67
N HIS A 60 7.21 -13.69 18.01
CA HIS A 60 7.02 -12.40 18.65
C HIS A 60 5.57 -12.21 19.06
N TYR A 61 5.36 -11.56 20.22
CA TYR A 61 4.04 -11.20 20.74
C TYR A 61 3.95 -9.69 20.88
N TYR A 62 2.85 -9.13 20.45
CA TYR A 62 2.63 -7.68 20.50
C TYR A 62 1.14 -7.35 20.64
N GLU A 63 0.86 -6.11 21.06
CA GLU A 63 -0.47 -5.57 21.14
C GLU A 63 -0.74 -4.66 19.94
N LEU A 64 -1.93 -4.73 19.38
CA LEU A 64 -2.38 -3.88 18.28
C LEU A 64 -3.78 -3.33 18.52
N MET A 65 -4.09 -2.20 17.92
CA MET A 65 -5.44 -1.64 17.88
C MET A 65 -6.22 -2.31 16.75
N ARG A 66 -7.01 -3.33 17.08
CA ARG A 66 -7.87 -4.01 16.12
C ARG A 66 -9.18 -3.27 15.96
N SER A 67 -9.66 -3.16 14.73
CA SER A 67 -10.97 -2.63 14.39
C SER A 67 -11.70 -3.60 13.47
N LEU A 68 -12.83 -4.15 13.92
CA LEU A 68 -13.66 -5.06 13.14
C LEU A 68 -15.09 -4.52 13.02
N PRO A 69 -15.67 -4.47 11.82
CA PRO A 69 -17.09 -4.19 11.66
C PRO A 69 -17.93 -5.36 12.20
N VAL A 70 -18.94 -5.03 13.01
CA VAL A 70 -19.86 -6.02 13.60
C VAL A 70 -21.19 -5.99 12.87
N GLN A 71 -21.77 -4.80 12.69
CA GLN A 71 -23.03 -4.62 12.01
C GLN A 71 -23.14 -3.19 11.47
N ALA A 72 -23.75 -3.03 10.29
CA ALA A 72 -24.10 -1.73 9.77
C ALA A 72 -25.40 -1.79 8.97
N SER A 73 -26.16 -0.69 8.99
CA SER A 73 -27.36 -0.51 8.17
C SER A 73 -27.62 0.97 7.89
N VAL A 74 -28.28 1.23 6.77
CA VAL A 74 -28.74 2.58 6.39
C VAL A 74 -30.24 2.51 6.07
N THR A 75 -31.02 3.37 6.72
CA THR A 75 -32.44 3.56 6.38
C THR A 75 -32.64 4.95 5.81
N VAL A 76 -33.07 5.04 4.57
CA VAL A 76 -33.31 6.31 3.87
C VAL A 76 -34.80 6.62 3.85
N LYS A 77 -35.13 7.86 4.21
CA LYS A 77 -36.50 8.36 4.35
C LYS A 77 -36.72 9.57 3.47
N LYS A 78 -37.87 9.58 2.80
CA LYS A 78 -38.38 10.70 2.02
C LYS A 78 -39.84 10.85 2.28
N SER A 79 -40.31 12.08 2.54
CA SER A 79 -41.69 12.34 2.90
C SER A 79 -42.67 11.80 1.84
N GLY A 80 -43.68 11.02 2.29
CA GLY A 80 -44.68 10.42 1.42
C GLY A 80 -44.25 9.13 0.71
N GLU A 81 -43.03 8.65 0.93
CA GLU A 81 -42.52 7.38 0.38
C GLU A 81 -42.26 6.39 1.53
N PRO A 82 -42.32 5.06 1.27
CA PRO A 82 -41.88 4.06 2.25
C PRO A 82 -40.38 4.19 2.56
N ASP A 83 -40.02 3.82 3.79
CA ASP A 83 -38.58 3.76 4.18
C ASP A 83 -37.84 2.79 3.27
N PHE A 84 -36.68 3.22 2.77
CA PHE A 84 -35.77 2.43 1.96
C PHE A 84 -34.63 1.92 2.82
N ASN A 85 -34.65 0.62 3.14
CA ASN A 85 -33.62 -0.03 3.94
C ASN A 85 -32.52 -0.58 3.01
N VAL A 86 -31.27 -0.24 3.32
CA VAL A 86 -30.09 -0.62 2.55
C VAL A 86 -29.18 -1.46 3.43
N GLU A 87 -28.80 -2.63 2.93
CA GLU A 87 -27.75 -3.44 3.54
C GLU A 87 -26.41 -2.71 3.38
N ALA A 88 -25.64 -2.67 4.45
CA ALA A 88 -24.37 -1.95 4.47
C ALA A 88 -23.33 -2.70 5.30
N ILE A 89 -22.06 -2.48 5.02
CA ILE A 89 -20.96 -2.90 5.87
C ILE A 89 -20.14 -1.69 6.30
N ALA A 90 -19.67 -1.68 7.54
CA ALA A 90 -18.78 -0.63 7.99
C ALA A 90 -17.33 -0.90 7.55
N ALA A 91 -16.55 0.15 7.34
CA ALA A 91 -15.12 0.02 7.13
C ALA A 91 -14.37 -0.13 8.46
N VAL A 92 -13.18 -0.71 8.41
CA VAL A 92 -12.23 -0.71 9.53
C VAL A 92 -11.92 0.72 9.95
N TYR A 93 -11.92 0.99 11.26
CA TYR A 93 -11.78 2.32 11.88
C TYR A 93 -12.93 3.29 11.60
N SER A 94 -14.07 2.80 11.15
CA SER A 94 -15.31 3.58 11.17
C SER A 94 -15.66 4.00 12.60
N GLY A 95 -16.33 5.13 12.73
CA GLY A 95 -17.05 5.50 13.97
C GLY A 95 -18.30 4.65 14.17
N GLU A 96 -18.72 4.52 15.42
CA GLU A 96 -20.02 3.91 15.78
C GLU A 96 -21.17 4.92 15.62
N ALA A 97 -22.34 4.42 15.30
CA ALA A 97 -23.57 5.21 15.19
C ALA A 97 -24.77 4.40 15.71
N HIS A 98 -25.64 5.06 16.47
CA HIS A 98 -26.85 4.48 17.03
C HIS A 98 -28.03 5.39 16.68
N GLY A 99 -28.69 5.11 15.54
CA GLY A 99 -29.77 5.93 15.03
C GLY A 99 -29.34 7.33 14.61
N LEU A 100 -28.10 7.49 14.14
CA LEU A 100 -27.58 8.76 13.65
C LEU A 100 -28.39 9.20 12.43
N THR A 101 -29.10 10.33 12.54
CA THR A 101 -29.96 10.83 11.48
C THR A 101 -29.47 12.15 10.95
N GLY A 102 -29.44 12.30 9.63
CA GLY A 102 -29.04 13.55 8.95
C GLY A 102 -29.61 13.63 7.54
N GLU A 103 -29.56 14.84 6.97
CA GLU A 103 -29.86 15.01 5.56
C GLU A 103 -28.82 14.26 4.71
N LEU A 104 -29.31 13.45 3.75
CA LEU A 104 -28.47 12.74 2.80
C LEU A 104 -28.18 13.63 1.59
N VAL A 105 -26.90 13.89 1.32
CA VAL A 105 -26.46 14.69 0.17
C VAL A 105 -25.59 13.86 -0.77
N TRP A 106 -25.79 14.05 -2.07
CA TRP A 106 -24.95 13.44 -3.09
C TRP A 106 -23.72 14.31 -3.37
N ASP A 107 -22.55 13.72 -3.28
CA ASP A 107 -21.28 14.35 -3.64
C ASP A 107 -21.06 14.32 -5.17
N GLU A 108 -21.59 15.31 -5.88
CA GLU A 108 -21.45 15.38 -7.34
C GLU A 108 -20.00 15.56 -7.80
N MET A 109 -19.14 16.09 -6.92
CA MET A 109 -17.75 16.36 -7.24
C MET A 109 -16.89 15.09 -7.33
N CYS A 110 -17.30 13.98 -6.71
CA CYS A 110 -16.58 12.70 -6.76
C CYS A 110 -16.51 12.11 -8.18
N THR A 111 -17.38 12.56 -9.11
CA THR A 111 -17.38 12.12 -10.51
C THR A 111 -16.59 13.04 -11.45
N LYS A 112 -16.11 14.16 -10.93
CA LYS A 112 -15.23 15.07 -11.67
C LYS A 112 -13.79 14.55 -11.61
N GLY A 113 -13.00 14.92 -12.60
CA GLY A 113 -11.56 14.66 -12.56
C GLY A 113 -10.86 15.39 -11.41
N GLN A 114 -9.58 15.63 -11.53
CA GLN A 114 -8.80 16.32 -10.50
C GLN A 114 -9.38 17.70 -10.20
N LEU A 115 -9.72 17.93 -8.91
CA LEU A 115 -10.22 19.22 -8.42
C LEU A 115 -9.05 20.11 -8.00
N ASN A 116 -9.16 21.41 -8.28
CA ASN A 116 -8.24 22.40 -7.71
C ASN A 116 -8.59 22.74 -6.25
N GLY A 117 -7.73 23.51 -5.58
CA GLY A 117 -7.88 23.82 -4.16
C GLY A 117 -9.20 24.52 -3.80
N LEU A 118 -9.70 25.44 -4.66
CA LEU A 118 -10.97 26.14 -4.44
C LEU A 118 -12.18 25.22 -4.63
N GLU A 119 -12.14 24.36 -5.64
CA GLU A 119 -13.18 23.35 -5.87
C GLU A 119 -13.25 22.33 -4.73
N GLN A 120 -12.11 21.93 -4.19
CA GLN A 120 -12.04 21.06 -3.02
C GLN A 120 -12.67 21.71 -1.78
N GLU A 121 -12.35 22.98 -1.51
CA GLU A 121 -12.94 23.72 -0.39
C GLU A 121 -14.46 23.84 -0.52
N GLU A 122 -14.95 24.15 -1.72
CA GLU A 122 -16.39 24.21 -2.02
C GLU A 122 -17.06 22.85 -1.79
N ARG A 123 -16.45 21.77 -2.26
CA ARG A 123 -16.93 20.39 -2.07
C ARG A 123 -17.17 20.10 -0.59
N PHE A 124 -16.14 20.24 0.23
CA PHE A 124 -16.20 19.89 1.64
C PHE A 124 -17.11 20.83 2.46
N ARG A 125 -17.22 22.10 2.06
CA ARG A 125 -18.11 23.05 2.72
C ARG A 125 -19.57 22.60 2.72
N THR A 126 -20.00 21.87 1.69
CA THR A 126 -21.38 21.37 1.56
C THR A 126 -21.73 20.23 2.52
N PHE A 127 -20.74 19.58 3.15
CA PHE A 127 -20.91 18.38 3.97
C PHE A 127 -21.24 18.64 5.43
N LYS A 128 -21.09 19.87 5.90
CA LYS A 128 -21.29 20.20 7.31
C LYS A 128 -22.69 19.85 7.80
N GLY A 129 -22.78 18.97 8.81
CA GLY A 129 -24.03 18.52 9.40
C GLY A 129 -24.85 17.58 8.51
N LYS A 130 -24.25 16.96 7.50
CA LYS A 130 -24.88 16.08 6.52
C LYS A 130 -24.31 14.66 6.57
N ILE A 131 -25.06 13.71 6.05
CA ILE A 131 -24.59 12.37 5.69
C ILE A 131 -24.27 12.42 4.19
N VAL A 132 -23.06 12.01 3.82
CA VAL A 132 -22.55 12.18 2.45
C VAL A 132 -22.61 10.86 1.70
N LEU A 133 -23.30 10.86 0.57
CA LEU A 133 -23.32 9.74 -0.39
C LEU A 133 -22.23 10.01 -1.45
N THR A 134 -21.30 9.07 -1.69
CA THR A 134 -20.15 9.31 -2.57
C THR A 134 -19.60 8.02 -3.18
N TYR A 135 -18.87 8.14 -4.29
CA TYR A 135 -17.95 7.09 -4.80
C TYR A 135 -16.52 7.26 -4.34
N ASP A 136 -16.19 8.35 -3.62
CA ASP A 136 -14.83 8.57 -3.11
C ASP A 136 -14.61 7.77 -1.83
N ILE A 137 -13.89 6.66 -1.96
CA ILE A 137 -13.58 5.71 -0.87
C ILE A 137 -12.19 5.95 -0.27
N SER A 138 -11.54 7.07 -0.60
CA SER A 138 -10.18 7.35 -0.17
C SER A 138 -10.12 7.85 1.29
N PHE A 139 -9.02 7.51 1.99
CA PHE A 139 -8.78 8.05 3.33
C PHE A 139 -8.66 9.58 3.35
N PRO A 140 -7.99 10.26 2.40
CA PRO A 140 -7.97 11.72 2.37
C PRO A 140 -9.37 12.35 2.32
N PHE A 141 -10.27 11.78 1.53
CA PHE A 141 -11.66 12.23 1.49
C PHE A 141 -12.35 12.02 2.85
N TYR A 142 -12.24 10.84 3.44
CA TYR A 142 -12.80 10.50 4.75
C TYR A 142 -12.36 11.49 5.82
N TYR A 143 -11.05 11.77 5.88
CA TYR A 143 -10.46 12.68 6.85
C TYR A 143 -10.93 14.12 6.68
N GLU A 144 -10.94 14.63 5.44
CA GLU A 144 -11.39 16.01 5.15
C GLU A 144 -12.91 16.16 5.35
N ALA A 145 -13.72 15.16 5.02
CA ALA A 145 -15.16 15.17 5.29
C ALA A 145 -15.44 15.24 6.81
N ALA A 146 -14.67 14.49 7.62
CA ALA A 146 -14.76 14.56 9.07
C ALA A 146 -14.39 15.96 9.59
N ARG A 147 -13.32 16.57 9.11
CA ARG A 147 -12.90 17.94 9.47
C ARG A 147 -13.91 19.00 9.04
N ALA A 148 -14.58 18.79 7.92
CA ALA A 148 -15.65 19.68 7.44
C ALA A 148 -16.93 19.56 8.28
N GLY A 149 -17.02 18.57 9.16
CA GLY A 149 -18.15 18.35 10.05
C GLY A 149 -19.29 17.56 9.42
N ALA A 150 -19.00 16.65 8.49
CA ALA A 150 -19.93 15.63 8.06
C ALA A 150 -20.40 14.78 9.25
N LEU A 151 -21.62 14.29 9.21
CA LEU A 151 -22.18 13.40 10.25
C LEU A 151 -21.82 11.94 10.00
N GLY A 152 -21.68 11.54 8.75
CA GLY A 152 -21.35 10.18 8.33
C GLY A 152 -21.16 10.12 6.82
N ILE A 153 -20.63 8.99 6.36
CA ILE A 153 -20.39 8.70 4.94
C ILE A 153 -21.10 7.41 4.57
N VAL A 154 -21.82 7.44 3.45
CA VAL A 154 -22.36 6.28 2.74
C VAL A 154 -21.61 6.17 1.43
N ALA A 155 -20.62 5.31 1.38
CA ALA A 155 -19.79 5.08 0.20
C ALA A 155 -20.45 4.05 -0.71
N ILE A 156 -20.41 4.30 -2.01
CA ILE A 156 -20.94 3.38 -3.03
C ILE A 156 -19.79 2.53 -3.54
N TRP A 157 -19.88 1.22 -3.30
CA TRP A 157 -18.94 0.28 -3.87
C TRP A 157 -19.40 -0.16 -5.27
N PRO A 158 -18.57 0.01 -6.32
CA PRO A 158 -18.98 -0.19 -7.71
C PRO A 158 -19.05 -1.67 -8.12
N LYS A 159 -19.61 -2.52 -7.28
CA LYS A 159 -19.79 -3.98 -7.45
C LYS A 159 -21.06 -4.44 -6.77
N ASP A 160 -21.45 -5.69 -7.09
CA ASP A 160 -22.66 -6.34 -6.56
C ASP A 160 -22.37 -7.27 -5.37
N ILE A 161 -21.19 -7.17 -4.77
CA ILE A 161 -20.78 -7.92 -3.60
C ILE A 161 -20.17 -6.98 -2.56
N HIS A 162 -20.54 -7.17 -1.29
CA HIS A 162 -19.96 -6.38 -0.20
C HIS A 162 -18.46 -6.65 -0.02
N HIS A 163 -17.70 -5.59 0.12
CA HIS A 163 -16.26 -5.57 0.19
C HIS A 163 -15.81 -4.86 1.47
N HIS A 164 -14.90 -5.46 2.23
CA HIS A 164 -14.32 -4.78 3.39
C HIS A 164 -13.24 -3.80 2.97
N ASP A 165 -13.28 -2.61 3.57
CA ASP A 165 -12.33 -1.53 3.35
C ASP A 165 -11.83 -0.97 4.69
N THR A 166 -10.82 -0.11 4.66
CA THR A 166 -10.22 0.48 5.85
C THR A 166 -10.07 1.99 5.75
N MET A 167 -10.51 2.69 6.80
CA MET A 167 -10.39 4.14 6.95
C MET A 167 -9.30 4.53 7.97
N GLY A 168 -8.29 3.69 8.14
CA GLY A 168 -7.15 3.96 9.00
C GLY A 168 -6.09 4.83 8.32
N GLY A 169 -5.89 6.05 8.79
CA GLY A 169 -4.85 6.96 8.28
C GLY A 169 -3.46 6.76 8.91
N VAL A 170 -3.36 5.91 9.90
CA VAL A 170 -2.10 5.62 10.58
C VAL A 170 -1.50 4.34 10.02
N TRP A 171 -0.20 4.36 9.77
CA TRP A 171 0.52 3.17 9.34
C TRP A 171 0.93 2.37 10.57
N GLY A 172 0.19 1.30 10.84
CA GLY A 172 0.45 0.41 11.95
C GLY A 172 0.00 0.95 13.30
N ARG A 173 0.83 0.73 14.33
CA ARG A 173 0.51 1.13 15.69
C ARG A 173 0.62 2.66 15.87
N PRO A 174 -0.47 3.36 16.28
CA PRO A 174 -0.45 4.81 16.40
C PRO A 174 0.44 5.29 17.54
N GLY A 175 1.15 6.39 17.29
CA GLY A 175 1.78 7.18 18.35
C GLY A 175 0.80 8.19 18.96
N SER A 176 1.19 8.85 20.05
CA SER A 176 0.34 9.83 20.73
C SER A 176 -0.04 11.06 19.87
N ARG A 177 0.72 11.33 18.81
CA ARG A 177 0.48 12.45 17.88
C ARG A 177 -0.52 12.10 16.78
N ASP A 178 -0.83 10.80 16.61
CA ASP A 178 -1.69 10.30 15.54
C ASP A 178 -3.16 10.26 15.93
N ARG A 179 -3.49 10.72 17.16
CA ARG A 179 -4.85 10.66 17.71
C ARG A 179 -5.90 11.28 16.79
N ASP A 180 -5.56 12.40 16.16
CA ASP A 180 -6.48 13.15 15.29
C ASP A 180 -6.66 12.49 13.91
N LEU A 181 -5.86 11.47 13.59
CA LEU A 181 -5.99 10.66 12.37
C LEU A 181 -7.03 9.55 12.48
N TYR A 182 -7.65 9.40 13.65
CA TYR A 182 -8.81 8.55 13.86
C TYR A 182 -10.04 9.42 14.17
N PRO A 183 -10.65 10.05 13.15
CA PRO A 183 -11.81 10.93 13.38
C PRO A 183 -13.04 10.17 13.84
N TYR A 184 -13.05 8.83 13.67
CA TYR A 184 -14.19 7.96 13.99
C TYR A 184 -15.52 8.48 13.42
N LEU A 185 -15.48 9.03 12.22
CA LEU A 185 -16.69 9.36 11.47
C LEU A 185 -17.37 8.06 11.05
N PRO A 186 -18.69 7.87 11.30
CA PRO A 186 -19.40 6.71 10.80
C PRO A 186 -19.28 6.59 9.28
N TYR A 187 -18.73 5.46 8.82
CA TYR A 187 -18.49 5.17 7.41
C TYR A 187 -19.01 3.77 7.09
N VAL A 188 -19.89 3.71 6.11
CA VAL A 188 -20.42 2.45 5.60
C VAL A 188 -20.30 2.37 4.09
N GLN A 189 -20.17 1.16 3.57
CA GLN A 189 -20.27 0.86 2.15
C GLN A 189 -21.60 0.19 1.84
N ILE A 190 -22.17 0.56 0.69
CA ILE A 190 -23.38 -0.02 0.11
C ILE A 190 -23.10 -0.50 -1.32
N LEU A 191 -23.92 -1.41 -1.83
CA LEU A 191 -23.80 -1.89 -3.19
C LEU A 191 -24.19 -0.81 -4.22
N GLU A 192 -23.60 -0.87 -5.41
CA GLU A 192 -23.84 0.12 -6.47
C GLU A 192 -25.31 0.27 -6.83
N GLN A 193 -26.04 -0.85 -6.96
CA GLN A 193 -27.47 -0.83 -7.29
C GLN A 193 -28.31 -0.01 -6.32
N ASP A 194 -28.00 -0.03 -5.03
CA ASP A 194 -28.69 0.77 -4.02
C ASP A 194 -28.18 2.21 -4.02
N GLY A 195 -26.87 2.41 -4.22
CA GLY A 195 -26.28 3.73 -4.38
C GLY A 195 -26.90 4.53 -5.53
N LEU A 196 -27.11 3.91 -6.68
CA LEU A 196 -27.77 4.55 -7.83
C LEU A 196 -29.20 4.99 -7.50
N LYS A 197 -29.99 4.16 -6.79
CA LYS A 197 -31.35 4.53 -6.33
C LYS A 197 -31.30 5.72 -5.37
N LEU A 198 -30.32 5.72 -4.43
CA LEU A 198 -30.17 6.83 -3.49
C LEU A 198 -29.79 8.12 -4.20
N ILE A 199 -28.92 8.08 -5.21
CA ILE A 199 -28.57 9.25 -6.04
C ILE A 199 -29.83 9.82 -6.72
N GLU A 200 -30.66 8.96 -7.30
CA GLU A 200 -31.93 9.39 -7.92
C GLU A 200 -32.88 10.03 -6.90
N MET A 201 -33.03 9.44 -5.71
CA MET A 201 -33.88 9.95 -4.64
C MET A 201 -33.40 11.35 -4.20
N VAL A 202 -32.09 11.53 -3.96
CA VAL A 202 -31.49 12.80 -3.53
C VAL A 202 -31.66 13.87 -4.61
N LYS A 203 -31.35 13.54 -5.88
CA LYS A 203 -31.53 14.48 -7.01
C LYS A 203 -32.98 14.90 -7.22
N ALA A 204 -33.93 13.99 -7.09
CA ALA A 204 -35.35 14.29 -7.19
C ALA A 204 -35.82 15.18 -6.03
N GLY A 205 -35.33 14.97 -4.80
CA GLY A 205 -35.59 15.82 -3.65
C GLY A 205 -35.07 17.26 -3.86
N ALA A 206 -33.83 17.40 -4.30
CA ALA A 206 -33.20 18.69 -4.59
C ALA A 206 -33.91 19.46 -5.71
N ALA A 207 -34.33 18.78 -6.77
CA ALA A 207 -35.11 19.38 -7.87
C ALA A 207 -36.47 19.90 -7.40
N ALA A 208 -37.14 19.17 -6.50
CA ALA A 208 -38.42 19.59 -5.93
C ALA A 208 -38.26 20.86 -5.08
N VAL A 209 -37.24 20.95 -4.24
CA VAL A 209 -36.91 22.15 -3.46
C VAL A 209 -36.59 23.35 -4.38
N GLY A 210 -35.79 23.15 -5.43
CA GLY A 210 -35.47 24.20 -6.42
C GLY A 210 -36.68 24.70 -7.19
N THR A 211 -37.66 23.84 -7.49
CA THR A 211 -38.90 24.20 -8.20
C THR A 211 -39.83 25.06 -7.32
N GLU A 212 -39.93 24.82 -6.02
CA GLU A 212 -40.71 25.61 -5.08
C GLU A 212 -40.02 26.99 -4.81
N ALA A 213 -38.67 27.01 -4.72
CA ALA A 213 -37.89 28.25 -4.64
C ALA A 213 -38.09 29.15 -5.87
N ALA A 214 -38.12 28.56 -7.09
CA ALA A 214 -38.36 29.28 -8.34
C ALA A 214 -39.79 29.84 -8.47
N LYS A 215 -40.76 29.27 -7.75
CA LYS A 215 -42.14 29.78 -7.71
C LYS A 215 -42.36 30.98 -6.79
N GLY A 216 -41.32 31.64 -6.29
CA GLY A 216 -41.39 32.88 -5.52
C GLY A 216 -41.38 32.72 -4.02
N MET A 217 -41.05 31.53 -3.53
CA MET A 217 -40.81 31.28 -2.11
C MET A 217 -39.30 31.42 -1.76
N GLU A 218 -38.67 32.54 -2.09
CA GLU A 218 -37.29 32.87 -1.68
C GLU A 218 -37.06 32.81 -0.16
N ALA A 219 -38.14 32.72 0.63
CA ALA A 219 -38.09 32.52 2.08
C ALA A 219 -38.08 31.05 2.52
N ALA A 220 -38.12 30.07 1.59
CA ALA A 220 -38.34 28.67 1.93
C ALA A 220 -37.06 27.88 2.21
N VAL A 221 -35.89 28.39 1.93
CA VAL A 221 -34.62 27.76 2.35
C VAL A 221 -34.54 27.86 3.88
N GLY A 222 -34.88 26.76 4.55
CA GLY A 222 -34.94 26.65 6.00
C GLY A 222 -36.33 26.51 6.61
N THR A 223 -37.41 26.53 5.79
CA THR A 223 -38.79 26.30 6.25
C THR A 223 -39.09 24.81 6.47
N GLU A 224 -40.11 24.48 7.28
CA GLU A 224 -40.58 23.11 7.48
C GLU A 224 -40.92 22.40 6.16
N ALA A 225 -41.48 23.10 5.18
CA ALA A 225 -41.80 22.55 3.87
C ALA A 225 -40.55 22.10 3.07
N ALA A 226 -39.42 22.81 3.18
CA ALA A 226 -38.15 22.37 2.58
C ALA A 226 -37.53 21.18 3.32
N LYS A 227 -37.73 21.12 4.64
CA LYS A 227 -37.32 19.95 5.45
C LYS A 227 -38.15 18.70 5.12
N ASP A 228 -39.42 18.85 4.84
CA ASP A 228 -40.30 17.75 4.44
C ASP A 228 -39.97 17.17 3.05
N MET A 229 -39.22 17.91 2.22
CA MET A 229 -38.78 17.47 0.89
C MET A 229 -37.38 16.91 0.88
N ALA A 230 -36.59 17.12 1.93
CA ALA A 230 -35.24 16.61 2.04
C ALA A 230 -35.22 15.09 2.24
N VAL A 231 -34.30 14.43 1.55
CA VAL A 231 -34.00 13.02 1.80
C VAL A 231 -33.12 12.94 3.04
N THR A 232 -33.51 12.12 4.00
CA THR A 232 -32.74 11.89 5.22
C THR A 232 -32.26 10.45 5.28
N ALA A 233 -31.10 10.21 5.87
CA ALA A 233 -30.61 8.88 6.18
C ALA A 233 -30.47 8.70 7.68
N GLN A 234 -30.75 7.51 8.15
CA GLN A 234 -30.43 7.03 9.49
C GLN A 234 -29.37 5.94 9.36
N MET A 235 -28.28 6.08 10.09
CA MET A 235 -27.17 5.12 10.14
C MET A 235 -27.14 4.43 11.49
N ASP A 236 -26.96 3.11 11.48
CA ASP A 236 -26.64 2.30 12.63
C ASP A 236 -25.36 1.52 12.33
N VAL A 237 -24.32 1.71 13.14
CA VAL A 237 -22.98 1.13 12.95
C VAL A 237 -22.47 0.63 14.29
N ALA A 238 -22.14 -0.65 14.38
CA ALA A 238 -21.50 -1.28 15.53
C ALA A 238 -20.11 -1.81 15.14
N MET A 239 -19.09 -1.49 15.95
CA MET A 239 -17.69 -1.85 15.73
C MET A 239 -17.13 -2.63 16.93
N ASP A 240 -16.20 -3.53 16.69
CA ASP A 240 -15.35 -4.12 17.73
C ASP A 240 -13.95 -3.47 17.67
N ASN A 241 -13.84 -2.30 18.28
CA ASN A 241 -12.63 -1.50 18.37
C ASN A 241 -11.95 -1.75 19.73
N ARG A 242 -10.88 -2.54 19.75
CA ARG A 242 -10.17 -2.86 21.00
C ARG A 242 -8.70 -3.16 20.78
N ILE A 243 -7.93 -3.10 21.86
CA ILE A 243 -6.56 -3.61 21.88
C ILE A 243 -6.61 -5.12 22.04
N VAL A 244 -5.92 -5.83 21.13
CA VAL A 244 -5.75 -7.28 21.19
C VAL A 244 -4.27 -7.63 21.20
N ARG A 245 -3.95 -8.78 21.81
CA ARG A 245 -2.63 -9.38 21.72
C ARG A 245 -2.63 -10.36 20.56
N SER A 246 -1.62 -10.26 19.69
CA SER A 246 -1.39 -11.19 18.59
C SER A 246 0.05 -11.66 18.58
N SER A 247 0.35 -12.65 17.77
CA SER A 247 1.72 -13.12 17.58
C SER A 247 2.08 -13.23 16.11
N MET A 248 3.38 -13.28 15.82
CA MET A 248 3.90 -13.53 14.47
C MET A 248 5.15 -14.39 14.54
N PRO A 249 5.25 -15.46 13.73
CA PRO A 249 6.47 -16.21 13.57
C PRO A 249 7.40 -15.50 12.59
N VAL A 250 8.69 -15.51 12.90
CA VAL A 250 9.77 -15.02 12.04
C VAL A 250 10.82 -16.11 11.94
N ALA A 251 10.95 -16.71 10.77
CA ALA A 251 11.93 -17.76 10.51
C ALA A 251 13.25 -17.18 10.01
N THR A 252 14.35 -17.81 10.35
CA THR A 252 15.69 -17.42 9.93
C THR A 252 16.42 -18.60 9.30
N ILE A 253 16.84 -18.44 8.06
CA ILE A 253 17.68 -19.38 7.33
C ILE A 253 19.06 -18.75 7.19
N PRO A 254 20.05 -19.19 8.00
CA PRO A 254 21.34 -18.54 8.07
C PRO A 254 22.14 -18.68 6.77
N GLY A 255 22.71 -17.58 6.32
CA GLY A 255 23.71 -17.53 5.23
C GLY A 255 25.11 -17.24 5.75
N LYS A 256 26.03 -16.93 4.84
CA LYS A 256 27.45 -16.65 5.17
C LYS A 256 27.68 -15.25 5.73
N SER A 257 26.70 -14.36 5.68
CA SER A 257 26.79 -12.98 6.21
C SER A 257 25.56 -12.60 7.01
N GLU A 258 25.72 -11.58 7.87
CA GLU A 258 24.61 -10.99 8.64
C GLU A 258 23.65 -10.17 7.78
N SER A 259 24.08 -9.74 6.58
CA SER A 259 23.18 -9.11 5.63
C SER A 259 22.09 -10.11 5.24
N PHE A 260 20.86 -9.64 5.11
CA PHE A 260 19.72 -10.53 4.88
C PHE A 260 18.69 -10.00 3.90
N VAL A 261 17.96 -10.93 3.30
CA VAL A 261 16.74 -10.70 2.51
C VAL A 261 15.54 -10.98 3.40
N LEU A 262 14.58 -10.07 3.44
CA LEU A 262 13.32 -10.23 4.13
C LEU A 262 12.24 -10.64 3.13
N LEU A 263 11.71 -11.86 3.26
CA LEU A 263 10.49 -12.31 2.59
C LEU A 263 9.33 -12.19 3.57
N SER A 264 8.23 -11.58 3.18
CA SER A 264 7.10 -11.39 4.08
C SER A 264 5.75 -11.45 3.41
N GLY A 265 4.72 -11.71 4.20
CA GLY A 265 3.32 -11.62 3.85
C GLY A 265 2.49 -11.64 5.13
N HIS A 266 1.25 -11.18 5.08
CA HIS A 266 0.40 -11.24 6.26
C HIS A 266 -0.37 -12.56 6.33
N TYR A 267 -0.68 -13.02 7.56
CA TYR A 267 -1.46 -14.23 7.74
C TYR A 267 -2.91 -13.97 8.19
N ASP A 268 -3.20 -12.80 8.73
CA ASP A 268 -4.57 -12.41 9.03
C ASP A 268 -5.39 -12.26 7.75
N SER A 269 -6.70 -12.41 7.86
CA SER A 269 -7.59 -12.43 6.69
C SER A 269 -8.98 -11.91 7.00
N TRP A 270 -9.66 -11.47 5.95
CA TRP A 270 -11.10 -11.40 5.93
C TRP A 270 -11.67 -12.77 5.59
N TYR A 271 -12.52 -13.31 6.45
CA TYR A 271 -13.13 -14.64 6.27
C TYR A 271 -12.05 -15.73 6.04
N GLU A 272 -12.24 -16.63 5.06
CA GLU A 272 -11.22 -17.60 4.70
C GLU A 272 -9.98 -16.93 4.10
N GLY A 273 -10.14 -15.90 3.27
CA GLY A 273 -9.07 -15.11 2.68
C GLY A 273 -7.98 -15.97 2.05
N MET A 274 -8.36 -16.85 1.12
CA MET A 274 -7.41 -17.83 0.60
C MET A 274 -6.48 -17.26 -0.44
N THR A 275 -6.92 -16.29 -1.25
CA THR A 275 -6.03 -15.54 -2.13
C THR A 275 -5.42 -14.33 -1.42
N ASP A 276 -6.09 -13.83 -0.37
CA ASP A 276 -5.67 -12.72 0.46
C ASP A 276 -5.72 -13.08 1.97
N ASN A 277 -4.70 -13.69 2.56
CA ASN A 277 -3.40 -13.95 1.97
C ASN A 277 -2.96 -15.41 2.23
N GLY A 278 -3.89 -16.37 2.31
CA GLY A 278 -3.62 -17.78 2.57
C GLY A 278 -2.57 -18.39 1.60
N ALA A 279 -2.70 -18.09 0.31
CA ALA A 279 -1.78 -18.58 -0.72
C ALA A 279 -0.35 -18.06 -0.52
N ALA A 280 -0.17 -16.78 -0.17
CA ALA A 280 1.17 -16.26 0.13
C ALA A 280 1.79 -16.95 1.35
N ASN A 281 1.00 -17.23 2.38
CA ASN A 281 1.52 -17.90 3.58
C ASN A 281 2.08 -19.29 3.25
N VAL A 282 1.39 -20.06 2.43
CA VAL A 282 1.83 -21.43 2.11
C VAL A 282 3.01 -21.45 1.14
N LEU A 283 3.06 -20.53 0.17
CA LEU A 283 4.23 -20.44 -0.73
C LEU A 283 5.49 -19.93 0.01
N MET A 284 5.35 -19.05 1.00
CA MET A 284 6.45 -18.60 1.84
C MET A 284 6.97 -19.75 2.73
N LEU A 285 6.07 -20.57 3.27
CA LEU A 285 6.43 -21.75 4.05
C LEU A 285 7.15 -22.79 3.17
N GLU A 286 6.70 -23.00 1.93
CA GLU A 286 7.39 -23.89 0.98
C GLU A 286 8.76 -23.35 0.58
N THR A 287 8.87 -22.04 0.36
CA THR A 287 10.15 -21.36 0.12
C THR A 287 11.11 -21.56 1.30
N ALA A 288 10.63 -21.42 2.54
CA ALA A 288 11.42 -21.67 3.74
C ALA A 288 11.94 -23.12 3.80
N ARG A 289 11.06 -24.11 3.63
CA ARG A 289 11.42 -25.54 3.65
C ARG A 289 12.45 -25.91 2.57
N THR A 290 12.33 -25.26 1.43
CA THR A 290 13.25 -25.50 0.31
C THR A 290 14.60 -24.85 0.57
N LEU A 291 14.64 -23.57 0.95
CA LEU A 291 15.90 -22.85 1.19
C LEU A 291 16.70 -23.44 2.37
N GLU A 292 16.06 -24.00 3.40
CA GLU A 292 16.74 -24.66 4.52
C GLU A 292 17.66 -25.79 4.05
N LYS A 293 17.28 -26.54 3.00
CA LYS A 293 18.11 -27.60 2.42
C LYS A 293 19.39 -27.07 1.76
N PHE A 294 19.40 -25.79 1.38
CA PHE A 294 20.49 -25.14 0.65
C PHE A 294 21.20 -24.04 1.44
N LYS A 295 20.91 -23.88 2.74
CA LYS A 295 21.38 -22.76 3.56
C LYS A 295 22.90 -22.56 3.54
N ASP A 296 23.69 -23.63 3.55
CA ASP A 296 25.16 -23.55 3.52
C ASP A 296 25.72 -22.90 2.23
N ARG A 297 24.90 -22.79 1.20
CA ARG A 297 25.25 -22.17 -0.09
C ARG A 297 24.87 -20.69 -0.14
N LEU A 298 23.94 -20.20 0.70
CA LEU A 298 23.48 -18.81 0.71
C LEU A 298 24.62 -17.85 1.12
N ASN A 299 24.78 -16.77 0.38
CA ASN A 299 25.74 -15.72 0.72
C ASN A 299 25.22 -14.75 1.78
N ARG A 300 23.89 -14.52 1.81
CA ARG A 300 23.19 -13.72 2.82
C ARG A 300 22.13 -14.55 3.50
N THR A 301 21.82 -14.21 4.72
CA THR A 301 20.72 -14.78 5.50
C THR A 301 19.38 -14.49 4.83
N VAL A 302 18.41 -15.40 4.97
CA VAL A 302 17.02 -15.17 4.58
C VAL A 302 16.17 -15.15 5.84
N VAL A 303 15.41 -14.06 6.03
CA VAL A 303 14.43 -13.92 7.09
C VAL A 303 13.05 -13.98 6.46
N ILE A 304 12.16 -14.80 7.02
CA ILE A 304 10.78 -14.95 6.51
C ILE A 304 9.81 -14.63 7.64
N ALA A 305 8.92 -13.67 7.41
CA ALA A 305 8.03 -13.17 8.43
C ALA A 305 6.57 -13.22 7.99
N TRP A 306 5.71 -13.75 8.86
CA TRP A 306 4.26 -13.78 8.67
C TRP A 306 3.60 -12.76 9.60
N TRP A 307 3.10 -11.68 9.04
CA TRP A 307 2.55 -10.55 9.79
C TRP A 307 1.12 -10.81 10.25
N SER A 308 0.69 -10.16 11.33
CA SER A 308 -0.70 -9.99 11.73
C SER A 308 -1.05 -8.52 11.87
N GLY A 309 -2.33 -8.20 11.81
CA GLY A 309 -2.79 -6.81 11.88
C GLY A 309 -2.56 -6.05 10.58
N HIS A 310 -2.57 -6.72 9.45
CA HIS A 310 -2.56 -6.08 8.14
C HIS A 310 -3.93 -5.44 7.85
N SER A 311 -4.98 -6.27 7.81
CA SER A 311 -6.31 -5.85 7.38
C SER A 311 -7.06 -5.09 8.48
N ASP A 312 -7.10 -5.64 9.69
CA ASP A 312 -7.88 -5.14 10.82
C ASP A 312 -7.08 -4.29 11.81
N GLY A 313 -5.78 -4.18 11.64
CA GLY A 313 -4.83 -3.41 12.45
C GLY A 313 -3.95 -2.45 11.65
N ARG A 314 -4.21 -2.24 10.38
CA ARG A 314 -3.51 -1.34 9.45
C ARG A 314 -2.00 -1.48 9.50
N TYR A 315 -1.47 -2.67 9.16
CA TYR A 315 -0.04 -3.02 9.09
C TYR A 315 0.69 -3.03 10.43
N SER A 316 -0.05 -3.34 11.52
CA SER A 316 0.54 -3.30 12.87
C SER A 316 1.68 -4.27 13.09
N GLY A 317 1.66 -5.46 12.46
CA GLY A 317 2.71 -6.47 12.62
C GLY A 317 4.03 -6.04 12.00
N SER A 318 4.01 -5.67 10.72
CA SER A 318 5.22 -5.24 10.01
C SER A 318 5.82 -3.96 10.60
N THR A 319 4.98 -3.00 11.00
CA THR A 319 5.45 -1.77 11.65
C THR A 319 6.01 -2.04 13.05
N TRP A 320 5.39 -2.94 13.82
CA TRP A 320 5.94 -3.36 15.12
C TRP A 320 7.33 -3.97 14.95
N PHE A 321 7.50 -4.86 13.96
CA PHE A 321 8.79 -5.48 13.67
C PHE A 321 9.82 -4.43 13.22
N CYS A 322 9.41 -3.51 12.35
CA CYS A 322 10.24 -2.40 11.90
C CYS A 322 10.74 -1.55 13.07
N ASP A 323 9.87 -1.17 14.00
CA ASP A 323 10.21 -0.33 15.14
C ASP A 323 11.15 -1.03 16.14
N HIS A 324 10.92 -2.32 16.41
CA HIS A 324 11.69 -3.08 17.41
C HIS A 324 13.03 -3.59 16.89
N HIS A 325 13.16 -3.76 15.55
CA HIS A 325 14.38 -4.23 14.90
C HIS A 325 15.04 -3.15 14.01
N TYR A 326 14.71 -1.86 14.24
CA TYR A 326 15.10 -0.74 13.40
C TYR A 326 16.59 -0.70 13.03
N GLU A 327 17.50 -0.77 14.03
CA GLU A 327 18.93 -0.72 13.79
C GLU A 327 19.48 -1.96 13.05
N TYR A 328 18.87 -3.13 13.27
CA TYR A 328 19.24 -4.34 12.58
C TYR A 328 18.80 -4.29 11.11
N LEU A 329 17.56 -3.90 10.86
CA LEU A 329 17.02 -3.68 9.51
C LEU A 329 17.87 -2.69 8.74
N ARG A 330 18.12 -1.53 9.33
CA ARG A 330 18.89 -0.44 8.74
C ARG A 330 20.32 -0.82 8.34
N LYS A 331 20.94 -1.73 9.07
CA LYS A 331 22.33 -2.15 8.82
C LYS A 331 22.46 -3.34 7.90
N HIS A 332 21.49 -4.24 7.90
CA HIS A 332 21.65 -5.57 7.35
C HIS A 332 20.59 -5.97 6.32
N CYS A 333 19.42 -5.34 6.28
CA CYS A 333 18.38 -5.66 5.30
C CYS A 333 18.74 -5.13 3.91
N VAL A 334 19.06 -6.03 2.98
CA VAL A 334 19.43 -5.66 1.60
C VAL A 334 18.21 -5.61 0.67
N ALA A 335 17.18 -6.40 0.95
CA ALA A 335 15.97 -6.46 0.15
C ALA A 335 14.78 -6.88 0.99
N HIS A 336 13.63 -6.31 0.71
CA HIS A 336 12.32 -6.73 1.19
C HIS A 336 11.45 -7.17 0.02
N ILE A 337 10.89 -8.37 0.12
CA ILE A 337 9.96 -8.94 -0.85
C ILE A 337 8.65 -9.20 -0.12
N ASN A 338 7.59 -8.50 -0.52
CA ASN A 338 6.27 -8.67 0.08
C ASN A 338 5.36 -9.47 -0.84
N MET A 339 4.90 -10.62 -0.35
CA MET A 339 3.97 -11.49 -1.06
C MET A 339 2.55 -11.24 -0.58
N ASP A 340 1.71 -10.76 -1.49
CA ASP A 340 0.34 -10.40 -1.19
C ASP A 340 -0.55 -10.71 -2.41
N ILE A 341 -1.77 -11.21 -2.16
CA ILE A 341 -2.75 -11.60 -3.19
C ILE A 341 -2.14 -12.58 -4.21
N CYS A 342 -1.71 -13.75 -3.74
CA CYS A 342 -1.06 -14.79 -4.55
C CYS A 342 -2.02 -15.93 -4.91
N GLY A 343 -1.60 -16.76 -5.88
CA GLY A 343 -2.29 -17.99 -6.24
C GLY A 343 -3.65 -17.80 -6.91
N CYS A 344 -4.01 -16.58 -7.27
CA CYS A 344 -5.33 -16.22 -7.78
C CYS A 344 -5.65 -16.91 -9.11
N LYS A 345 -6.62 -17.82 -9.09
CA LYS A 345 -7.06 -18.57 -10.26
C LYS A 345 -7.43 -17.65 -11.43
N GLY A 346 -6.82 -17.89 -12.58
CA GLY A 346 -7.00 -17.08 -13.78
C GLY A 346 -5.98 -15.97 -13.97
N SER A 347 -5.13 -15.69 -12.97
CA SER A 347 -4.00 -14.78 -13.15
C SER A 347 -3.01 -15.35 -14.19
N ASN A 348 -2.70 -14.55 -15.21
CA ASN A 348 -1.85 -14.96 -16.32
C ASN A 348 -0.72 -13.95 -16.62
N ALA A 349 -0.59 -12.93 -15.79
CA ALA A 349 0.44 -11.90 -15.92
C ALA A 349 0.92 -11.40 -14.56
N VAL A 350 2.13 -10.87 -14.56
CA VAL A 350 2.81 -10.35 -13.37
C VAL A 350 3.40 -8.97 -13.68
N ARG A 351 3.30 -8.08 -12.71
CA ARG A 351 3.99 -6.79 -12.67
C ARG A 351 4.70 -6.68 -11.32
N PHE A 352 5.76 -5.92 -11.24
CA PHE A 352 6.34 -5.54 -9.95
C PHE A 352 6.00 -4.11 -9.58
N ASP A 353 5.55 -3.93 -8.34
CA ASP A 353 5.63 -2.66 -7.66
C ASP A 353 6.98 -2.65 -6.94
N MET A 354 7.87 -1.70 -7.28
CA MET A 354 9.29 -1.75 -6.91
C MET A 354 9.79 -0.41 -6.40
N SER A 355 10.86 -0.47 -5.59
CA SER A 355 11.57 0.74 -5.15
C SER A 355 12.18 1.53 -6.32
N GLY A 356 12.53 0.86 -7.41
CA GLY A 356 13.24 1.40 -8.58
C GLY A 356 14.75 1.16 -8.53
N MET A 357 15.26 0.72 -7.38
CA MET A 357 16.69 0.43 -7.19
C MET A 357 17.10 -0.88 -7.90
N GLU A 358 16.15 -1.73 -8.18
CA GLU A 358 16.29 -3.01 -8.90
C GLU A 358 16.69 -2.81 -10.37
N GLY A 359 16.29 -1.69 -10.94
CA GLY A 359 16.52 -1.30 -12.32
C GLY A 359 15.53 -1.88 -13.32
N GLU A 360 15.30 -1.14 -14.41
CA GLU A 360 14.36 -1.50 -15.47
C GLU A 360 14.78 -2.80 -16.18
N ALA A 361 16.08 -2.96 -16.42
CA ALA A 361 16.60 -4.15 -17.11
C ALA A 361 16.30 -5.44 -16.35
N PHE A 362 16.40 -5.43 -15.01
CA PHE A 362 16.02 -6.57 -14.18
C PHE A 362 14.53 -6.90 -14.32
N ASN A 363 13.67 -5.87 -14.23
CA ASN A 363 12.24 -6.06 -14.37
C ASN A 363 11.88 -6.68 -15.72
N ASP A 364 12.42 -6.14 -16.81
CA ASP A 364 12.13 -6.63 -18.16
C ASP A 364 12.61 -8.07 -18.36
N GLU A 365 13.84 -8.40 -17.94
CA GLU A 365 14.42 -9.73 -18.06
C GLU A 365 13.66 -10.76 -17.22
N PHE A 366 13.43 -10.45 -15.95
CA PHE A 366 12.78 -11.38 -15.02
C PHE A 366 11.34 -11.68 -15.43
N LEU A 367 10.57 -10.66 -15.76
CA LEU A 367 9.15 -10.83 -16.10
C LEU A 367 8.90 -11.35 -17.53
N ALA A 368 9.89 -11.31 -18.40
CA ALA A 368 9.74 -11.80 -19.78
C ALA A 368 9.34 -13.29 -19.85
N SER A 369 9.76 -14.09 -18.88
CA SER A 369 9.43 -15.52 -18.79
C SER A 369 8.02 -15.82 -18.29
N TYR A 370 7.36 -14.85 -17.64
CA TYR A 370 6.04 -15.03 -17.01
C TYR A 370 4.90 -14.32 -17.74
N ASN A 371 5.19 -13.46 -18.69
CA ASN A 371 4.20 -12.67 -19.39
C ASN A 371 4.17 -13.01 -20.88
N SER A 372 2.98 -13.20 -21.43
CA SER A 372 2.79 -13.46 -22.86
C SER A 372 3.03 -12.22 -23.74
N ARG A 373 3.01 -11.03 -23.15
CA ARG A 373 3.33 -9.74 -23.76
C ARG A 373 4.49 -9.09 -23.01
N LYS A 374 5.11 -8.06 -23.61
CA LYS A 374 6.11 -7.27 -22.90
C LYS A 374 5.55 -6.86 -21.54
N PRO A 375 6.31 -7.08 -20.44
CA PRO A 375 5.88 -6.66 -19.12
C PRO A 375 5.44 -5.19 -19.10
N LEU A 376 4.43 -4.90 -18.30
CA LEU A 376 4.11 -3.52 -17.96
C LEU A 376 5.35 -2.90 -17.33
N ALA A 377 5.61 -1.62 -17.57
CA ALA A 377 6.62 -0.89 -16.82
C ALA A 377 6.36 -1.12 -15.32
N TYR A 378 7.42 -1.29 -14.54
CA TYR A 378 7.25 -1.40 -13.10
C TYR A 378 6.53 -0.16 -12.55
N ARG A 379 5.75 -0.37 -11.50
CA ARG A 379 5.10 0.71 -10.77
C ARG A 379 5.93 1.07 -9.54
N ALA A 380 6.00 2.35 -9.21
CA ALA A 380 6.53 2.78 -7.92
C ALA A 380 5.67 2.19 -6.79
N LEU A 381 6.32 1.83 -5.69
CA LEU A 381 5.64 1.38 -4.47
C LEU A 381 4.65 2.45 -3.98
N ASP A 382 3.54 2.01 -3.45
CA ASP A 382 2.58 2.84 -2.74
C ASP A 382 2.46 2.41 -1.26
N ARG A 383 1.63 3.11 -0.50
CA ARG A 383 1.41 2.80 0.93
C ARG A 383 0.19 1.93 1.14
N SER A 384 0.05 0.88 0.35
CA SER A 384 -1.13 0.02 0.33
C SER A 384 -0.92 -1.38 0.93
N SER A 385 0.29 -1.71 1.40
CA SER A 385 0.63 -3.04 1.93
C SER A 385 1.73 -2.96 2.99
N ASP A 386 2.24 -4.10 3.45
CA ASP A 386 3.30 -4.20 4.47
C ASP A 386 4.68 -3.74 3.97
N GLN A 387 4.75 -2.51 3.47
CA GLN A 387 5.90 -1.93 2.78
C GLN A 387 6.62 -0.86 3.60
N THR A 388 6.60 -0.94 4.91
CA THR A 388 7.20 0.06 5.80
C THR A 388 8.73 0.14 5.74
N PHE A 389 9.39 -0.87 5.18
CA PHE A 389 10.84 -1.09 5.30
C PHE A 389 11.72 -0.11 4.51
N TRP A 390 11.18 0.59 3.50
CA TRP A 390 11.90 1.71 2.89
C TRP A 390 12.26 2.83 3.88
N GLY A 391 11.47 3.01 4.94
CA GLY A 391 11.77 3.95 6.02
C GLY A 391 13.02 3.58 6.81
N THR A 392 13.36 2.29 6.88
CA THR A 392 14.58 1.77 7.53
C THR A 392 15.79 1.70 6.61
N MET A 393 15.74 2.33 5.46
CA MET A 393 16.83 2.34 4.46
C MET A 393 17.06 0.99 3.78
N THR A 394 16.03 0.15 3.62
CA THR A 394 16.11 -1.06 2.80
C THR A 394 16.22 -0.65 1.32
N PRO A 395 17.33 -0.98 0.62
CA PRO A 395 17.57 -0.49 -0.73
C PRO A 395 16.64 -1.06 -1.78
N VAL A 396 16.25 -2.32 -1.63
CA VAL A 396 15.37 -3.03 -2.55
C VAL A 396 14.05 -3.33 -1.87
N SER A 397 12.93 -3.00 -2.50
CA SER A 397 11.60 -3.40 -2.07
C SER A 397 10.78 -3.79 -3.29
N ILE A 398 10.29 -5.03 -3.32
CA ILE A 398 9.52 -5.59 -4.42
C ILE A 398 8.22 -6.17 -3.87
N ALA A 399 7.10 -5.77 -4.45
CA ALA A 399 5.80 -6.37 -4.24
C ALA A 399 5.26 -6.89 -5.59
N PRO A 400 5.36 -8.20 -5.86
CA PRO A 400 4.77 -8.77 -7.05
C PRO A 400 3.26 -8.54 -7.07
N GLN A 401 2.74 -8.14 -8.21
CA GLN A 401 1.31 -7.95 -8.47
C GLN A 401 0.87 -8.92 -9.55
N PHE A 402 -0.09 -9.76 -9.21
CA PHE A 402 -0.60 -10.80 -10.09
C PHE A 402 -1.96 -10.37 -10.66
N TYR A 403 -2.16 -10.43 -11.97
CA TYR A 403 -3.38 -9.93 -12.60
C TYR A 403 -3.76 -10.75 -13.84
N MET A 404 -4.94 -10.48 -14.40
CA MET A 404 -5.38 -11.05 -15.66
C MET A 404 -5.11 -10.04 -16.78
N ASP A 405 -4.24 -10.40 -17.70
CA ASP A 405 -4.07 -9.68 -18.96
C ASP A 405 -5.07 -10.23 -19.99
N ASP A 406 -6.12 -9.47 -20.26
CA ASP A 406 -7.16 -9.77 -21.25
C ASP A 406 -6.80 -9.26 -22.66
N GLY A 407 -5.61 -8.68 -22.83
CA GLY A 407 -5.17 -8.07 -24.08
C GLY A 407 -5.75 -6.69 -24.38
N GLN A 408 -6.68 -6.21 -23.57
CA GLN A 408 -7.36 -4.91 -23.72
C GLN A 408 -6.87 -3.86 -22.71
N THR A 409 -6.25 -4.30 -21.62
CA THR A 409 -5.69 -3.38 -20.62
C THR A 409 -4.71 -2.42 -21.29
N PRO A 410 -4.91 -1.11 -21.20
CA PRO A 410 -3.98 -0.14 -21.72
C PRO A 410 -2.58 -0.40 -21.19
N GLN A 411 -1.57 -0.40 -22.07
CA GLN A 411 -0.19 -0.40 -21.59
C GLN A 411 0.02 0.86 -20.74
N PRO A 412 0.80 0.78 -19.66
CA PRO A 412 1.10 1.96 -18.86
C PRO A 412 1.68 3.03 -19.75
N PRO A 413 1.42 4.30 -19.43
CA PRO A 413 1.92 5.41 -20.19
C PRO A 413 3.44 5.35 -20.32
N LYS A 414 3.95 5.92 -21.38
CA LYS A 414 5.38 6.12 -21.58
C LYS A 414 5.93 6.98 -20.43
N SER A 415 7.23 6.97 -20.27
CA SER A 415 7.96 7.81 -19.29
C SER A 415 7.57 9.30 -19.26
N SER A 416 6.87 9.80 -20.30
CA SER A 416 6.28 11.15 -20.32
C SER A 416 5.19 11.41 -19.27
N ASP A 417 4.60 10.38 -18.68
CA ASP A 417 3.55 10.51 -17.68
C ASP A 417 4.06 10.22 -16.25
N ILE A 418 5.34 10.48 -16.04
CA ILE A 418 6.04 10.17 -14.79
C ILE A 418 5.38 10.83 -13.55
N LEU A 419 4.78 12.01 -13.71
CA LEU A 419 4.09 12.71 -12.62
C LEU A 419 2.62 12.31 -12.46
N ARG A 420 2.03 11.70 -13.48
CA ARG A 420 0.62 11.29 -13.51
C ARG A 420 0.55 9.90 -14.09
N PRO A 421 0.97 8.86 -13.33
CA PRO A 421 0.80 7.49 -13.78
C PRO A 421 -0.69 7.31 -14.13
N ALA A 422 -0.96 6.69 -15.30
CA ALA A 422 -2.33 6.40 -15.67
C ALA A 422 -3.00 5.73 -14.48
N ALA A 423 -4.18 6.22 -14.13
CA ALA A 423 -5.02 5.53 -13.18
C ALA A 423 -5.11 4.08 -13.66
N MET A 424 -4.49 3.17 -12.92
CA MET A 424 -4.68 1.75 -13.17
C MET A 424 -6.20 1.55 -13.23
N PRO A 425 -6.74 0.80 -14.19
CA PRO A 425 -8.05 0.22 -13.99
C PRO A 425 -7.99 -0.34 -12.58
N ALA A 426 -8.82 0.18 -11.68
CA ALA A 426 -8.70 -0.11 -10.27
C ALA A 426 -8.36 -1.59 -10.14
N ALA A 427 -7.31 -1.97 -9.39
CA ALA A 427 -6.84 -3.37 -9.31
C ALA A 427 -8.00 -4.30 -8.95
N PHE A 428 -9.05 -3.73 -8.44
CA PHE A 428 -10.32 -4.26 -8.02
C PHE A 428 -11.46 -3.85 -8.96
N GLY A 429 -11.15 -3.19 -10.09
CA GLY A 429 -12.09 -2.76 -11.11
C GLY A 429 -12.60 -3.88 -12.01
N VAL A 430 -13.50 -3.52 -12.90
CA VAL A 430 -14.01 -4.38 -13.97
C VAL A 430 -12.84 -5.01 -14.72
N GLY A 431 -12.79 -6.36 -14.83
CA GLY A 431 -11.70 -7.10 -15.48
C GLY A 431 -10.67 -7.71 -14.54
N SER A 432 -10.65 -7.37 -13.22
CA SER A 432 -9.84 -8.13 -12.26
C SER A 432 -10.46 -9.51 -12.04
N PRO A 433 -9.68 -10.61 -12.06
CA PRO A 433 -10.16 -11.91 -11.63
C PRO A 433 -10.54 -11.93 -10.15
N PHE A 434 -10.18 -10.89 -9.39
CA PHE A 434 -10.23 -10.80 -7.94
C PHE A 434 -11.49 -10.11 -7.42
N TYR A 435 -12.64 -10.30 -8.05
CA TYR A 435 -13.92 -9.77 -7.55
C TYR A 435 -14.25 -10.26 -6.14
N TRP A 436 -13.66 -11.37 -5.71
CA TRP A 436 -13.80 -11.97 -4.38
C TRP A 436 -12.90 -11.38 -3.30
N TRP A 437 -11.91 -10.55 -3.66
CA TRP A 437 -10.98 -9.91 -2.73
C TRP A 437 -11.74 -9.17 -1.61
N HIS A 438 -11.34 -9.39 -0.34
CA HIS A 438 -12.00 -8.87 0.86
C HIS A 438 -13.49 -9.23 1.00
N THR A 439 -13.92 -10.33 0.42
CA THR A 439 -15.30 -10.81 0.47
C THR A 439 -15.38 -12.25 1.01
N ARG A 440 -16.60 -12.73 1.31
CA ARG A 440 -16.84 -14.12 1.73
C ARG A 440 -16.57 -15.15 0.62
N GLU A 441 -16.36 -14.70 -0.60
CA GLU A 441 -16.12 -15.58 -1.75
C GLU A 441 -14.64 -15.90 -1.95
N ASP A 442 -13.71 -15.30 -1.16
CA ASP A 442 -12.30 -15.63 -1.22
C ASP A 442 -11.99 -16.96 -0.50
N THR A 443 -12.38 -18.04 -1.13
CA THR A 443 -12.33 -19.41 -0.63
C THR A 443 -11.30 -20.27 -1.37
N LEU A 444 -11.02 -21.48 -0.87
CA LEU A 444 -9.97 -22.37 -1.40
C LEU A 444 -10.08 -22.64 -2.91
N ASP A 445 -11.28 -22.67 -3.48
CA ASP A 445 -11.50 -22.89 -4.93
C ASP A 445 -11.05 -21.73 -5.82
N LYS A 446 -10.70 -20.60 -5.23
CA LYS A 446 -10.11 -19.43 -5.91
C LYS A 446 -8.60 -19.55 -6.14
N ILE A 447 -7.95 -20.55 -5.52
CA ILE A 447 -6.55 -20.85 -5.79
C ILE A 447 -6.44 -21.72 -7.06
N GLY A 448 -5.55 -21.30 -7.97
CA GLY A 448 -5.16 -22.09 -9.16
C GLY A 448 -3.84 -22.81 -8.91
N ASP A 449 -3.78 -24.12 -9.18
CA ASP A 449 -2.59 -24.93 -8.95
C ASP A 449 -1.36 -24.42 -9.72
N ASP A 450 -1.53 -24.11 -10.98
CA ASP A 450 -0.49 -23.59 -11.88
C ASP A 450 -0.05 -22.17 -11.48
N VAL A 451 -0.99 -21.37 -11.02
CA VAL A 451 -0.72 -19.99 -10.55
C VAL A 451 0.04 -20.02 -9.22
N LEU A 452 -0.39 -20.86 -8.27
CA LEU A 452 0.30 -21.01 -6.98
C LEU A 452 1.75 -21.48 -7.16
N ALA A 453 1.97 -22.43 -8.07
CA ALA A 453 3.32 -22.92 -8.38
C ALA A 453 4.19 -21.81 -9.01
N ARG A 454 3.66 -21.06 -9.97
CA ARG A 454 4.34 -19.90 -10.60
C ARG A 454 4.70 -18.83 -9.57
N ASP A 455 3.76 -18.47 -8.71
CA ASP A 455 3.96 -17.39 -7.75
C ASP A 455 4.98 -17.79 -6.67
N CYS A 456 5.01 -19.08 -6.30
CA CYS A 456 6.05 -19.65 -5.43
C CYS A 456 7.44 -19.60 -6.10
N GLU A 457 7.52 -19.97 -7.38
CA GLU A 457 8.76 -19.88 -8.15
C GLU A 457 9.26 -18.43 -8.20
N ILE A 458 8.37 -17.45 -8.46
CA ILE A 458 8.72 -16.02 -8.49
C ILE A 458 9.27 -15.59 -7.13
N ALA A 459 8.62 -15.95 -6.02
CA ALA A 459 9.08 -15.61 -4.67
C ALA A 459 10.48 -16.18 -4.40
N ALA A 460 10.68 -17.48 -4.70
CA ALA A 460 11.96 -18.16 -4.50
C ALA A 460 13.09 -17.52 -5.33
N ARG A 461 12.84 -17.23 -6.60
CA ARG A 461 13.82 -16.59 -7.50
C ARG A 461 14.19 -15.17 -7.05
N LEU A 462 13.22 -14.37 -6.60
CA LEU A 462 13.48 -13.03 -6.05
C LEU A 462 14.36 -13.11 -4.79
N VAL A 463 14.03 -14.01 -3.87
CA VAL A 463 14.84 -14.24 -2.67
C VAL A 463 16.26 -14.67 -3.04
N LEU A 464 16.42 -15.63 -3.93
CA LEU A 464 17.73 -16.14 -4.35
C LEU A 464 18.57 -15.06 -5.02
N ARG A 465 17.99 -14.19 -5.84
CA ARG A 465 18.67 -13.08 -6.50
C ARG A 465 19.44 -12.25 -5.49
N TYR A 466 18.75 -11.81 -4.42
CA TYR A 466 19.36 -10.94 -3.41
C TYR A 466 20.12 -11.70 -2.32
N ALA A 467 19.83 -12.97 -2.09
CA ALA A 467 20.59 -13.80 -1.15
C ALA A 467 21.93 -14.30 -1.73
N MET A 468 22.03 -14.42 -3.06
CA MET A 468 23.19 -15.07 -3.70
C MET A 468 24.15 -14.12 -4.38
N GLU A 469 23.65 -13.11 -5.10
CA GLU A 469 24.51 -12.26 -5.94
C GLU A 469 25.38 -11.30 -5.13
N LYS A 470 26.64 -11.22 -5.51
CA LYS A 470 27.62 -10.25 -4.99
C LYS A 470 28.41 -9.62 -6.14
N PRO A 471 28.52 -8.28 -6.17
CA PRO A 471 27.91 -7.32 -5.24
C PRO A 471 26.36 -7.35 -5.32
N LEU A 472 25.69 -6.66 -4.39
CA LEU A 472 24.22 -6.53 -4.41
C LEU A 472 23.77 -6.01 -5.78
N PRO A 473 22.85 -6.72 -6.47
CA PRO A 473 22.42 -6.37 -7.83
C PRO A 473 21.42 -5.21 -7.80
N ILE A 474 21.92 -3.98 -7.83
CA ILE A 474 21.14 -2.74 -7.83
C ILE A 474 21.64 -1.76 -8.89
N ASP A 475 20.73 -0.93 -9.40
CA ASP A 475 21.00 0.12 -10.39
C ASP A 475 20.84 1.53 -9.80
N MET A 476 21.81 1.97 -9.02
CA MET A 476 21.80 3.33 -8.47
C MET A 476 21.85 4.41 -9.56
N SER A 477 22.48 4.13 -10.71
CA SER A 477 22.58 5.12 -11.80
C SER A 477 21.24 5.31 -12.50
N GLY A 478 20.52 4.22 -12.78
CA GLY A 478 19.16 4.25 -13.30
C GLY A 478 18.21 4.96 -12.35
N PHE A 479 18.27 4.63 -11.06
CA PHE A 479 17.47 5.28 -10.01
C PHE A 479 17.70 6.80 -9.96
N MET A 480 18.95 7.26 -10.02
CA MET A 480 19.28 8.69 -10.06
C MET A 480 18.81 9.36 -11.36
N GLY A 481 18.81 8.63 -12.47
CA GLY A 481 18.24 9.10 -13.75
C GLY A 481 16.73 9.29 -13.66
N GLU A 482 16.03 8.34 -13.05
CA GLU A 482 14.59 8.45 -12.79
C GLU A 482 14.29 9.64 -11.86
N MET A 483 15.04 9.78 -10.76
CA MET A 483 14.89 10.92 -9.85
C MET A 483 15.07 12.26 -10.59
N GLN A 484 16.07 12.36 -11.45
CA GLN A 484 16.27 13.56 -12.25
C GLN A 484 15.07 13.86 -13.15
N SER A 485 14.53 12.84 -13.83
CA SER A 485 13.36 12.99 -14.71
C SER A 485 12.10 13.45 -13.95
N TYR A 486 11.88 12.96 -12.72
CA TYR A 486 10.80 13.47 -11.87
C TYR A 486 10.95 14.96 -11.58
N PHE A 487 12.13 15.41 -11.18
CA PHE A 487 12.35 16.81 -10.82
C PHE A 487 12.42 17.75 -12.03
N GLU A 488 12.81 17.28 -13.20
CA GLU A 488 12.67 18.01 -14.46
C GLU A 488 11.19 18.21 -14.82
N ALA A 489 10.36 17.17 -14.69
CA ALA A 489 8.94 17.26 -14.91
C ALA A 489 8.23 18.16 -13.86
N PHE A 490 8.62 18.10 -12.57
CA PHE A 490 8.13 19.02 -11.56
C PHE A 490 8.47 20.48 -11.90
N ALA A 491 9.67 20.76 -12.43
CA ALA A 491 10.06 22.11 -12.83
C ALA A 491 9.16 22.71 -13.92
N GLU A 492 8.54 21.85 -14.75
CA GLU A 492 7.64 22.29 -15.83
C GLU A 492 6.18 22.48 -15.34
N GLU A 493 5.75 21.71 -14.33
CA GLU A 493 4.34 21.62 -13.90
C GLU A 493 4.01 22.42 -12.63
N LEU A 494 5.03 22.68 -11.77
CA LEU A 494 4.82 23.40 -10.52
C LEU A 494 4.67 24.91 -10.74
N ASP A 495 3.95 25.58 -9.82
CA ASP A 495 3.92 27.04 -9.77
C ASP A 495 5.35 27.60 -9.68
N PRO A 496 5.70 28.70 -10.40
CA PRO A 496 7.04 29.28 -10.41
C PRO A 496 7.64 29.61 -9.04
N ASP A 497 6.83 29.80 -8.01
CA ASP A 497 7.29 30.00 -6.64
C ASP A 497 7.90 28.73 -6.01
N PHE A 498 7.68 27.55 -6.60
CA PHE A 498 8.22 26.25 -6.15
C PHE A 498 9.49 25.89 -6.94
N ASP A 499 10.57 26.65 -6.72
CA ASP A 499 11.86 26.46 -7.42
C ASP A 499 12.59 25.17 -7.00
N VAL A 500 12.63 24.17 -7.89
CA VAL A 500 13.32 22.89 -7.71
C VAL A 500 14.76 22.87 -8.26
N ALA A 501 15.26 23.98 -8.83
CA ALA A 501 16.62 24.03 -9.40
C ALA A 501 17.72 23.61 -8.41
N PRO A 502 17.67 23.96 -7.10
CA PRO A 502 18.64 23.48 -6.12
C PRO A 502 18.62 21.94 -5.94
N VAL A 503 17.45 21.32 -6.04
CA VAL A 503 17.31 19.85 -5.97
C VAL A 503 17.95 19.21 -7.20
N LEU A 504 17.65 19.70 -8.40
CA LEU A 504 18.26 19.22 -9.65
C LEU A 504 19.79 19.31 -9.63
N ALA A 505 20.34 20.40 -9.11
CA ALA A 505 21.79 20.56 -8.95
C ALA A 505 22.38 19.51 -7.99
N SER A 506 21.71 19.23 -6.87
CA SER A 506 22.12 18.21 -5.90
C SER A 506 22.00 16.80 -6.47
N ILE A 507 20.96 16.50 -7.24
CA ILE A 507 20.79 15.22 -7.95
C ILE A 507 21.95 14.99 -8.91
N ALA A 508 22.31 15.97 -9.74
CA ALA A 508 23.41 15.87 -10.70
C ALA A 508 24.77 15.63 -10.02
N LEU A 509 24.99 16.23 -8.84
CA LEU A 509 26.21 15.99 -8.06
C LEU A 509 26.23 14.57 -7.47
N THR A 510 25.13 14.15 -6.85
CA THR A 510 25.01 12.84 -6.21
C THR A 510 25.14 11.72 -7.24
N ARG A 511 24.54 11.87 -8.43
CA ARG A 511 24.65 10.92 -9.52
C ARG A 511 26.12 10.62 -9.87
N LYS A 512 26.96 11.65 -9.99
CA LYS A 512 28.40 11.47 -10.24
C LYS A 512 29.10 10.70 -9.13
N SER A 513 28.70 10.91 -7.88
CA SER A 513 29.29 10.21 -6.73
C SER A 513 28.89 8.73 -6.72
N VAL A 514 27.61 8.39 -6.94
CA VAL A 514 27.18 6.98 -6.99
C VAL A 514 27.72 6.23 -8.21
N GLU A 515 27.92 6.91 -9.35
CA GLU A 515 28.59 6.34 -10.52
C GLU A 515 30.05 5.94 -10.18
N LYS A 516 30.78 6.82 -9.52
CA LYS A 516 32.16 6.51 -9.02
C LYS A 516 32.19 5.34 -8.04
N LEU A 517 31.17 5.26 -7.14
CA LEU A 517 31.05 4.13 -6.22
C LEU A 517 30.82 2.82 -6.97
N SER A 518 29.89 2.82 -7.92
CA SER A 518 29.59 1.66 -8.75
C SER A 518 30.82 1.19 -9.56
N ASP A 519 31.59 2.13 -10.11
CA ASP A 519 32.84 1.83 -10.83
C ASP A 519 33.89 1.22 -9.90
N ALA A 520 34.07 1.77 -8.69
CA ALA A 520 35.00 1.24 -7.70
C ALA A 520 34.63 -0.18 -7.26
N ILE A 521 33.34 -0.46 -7.03
CA ILE A 521 32.85 -1.80 -6.69
C ILE A 521 33.14 -2.79 -7.82
N ARG A 522 32.89 -2.42 -9.06
CA ARG A 522 33.26 -3.26 -10.23
C ARG A 522 34.76 -3.51 -10.36
N ALA A 523 35.55 -2.52 -10.08
CA ALA A 523 37.03 -2.64 -10.16
C ALA A 523 37.62 -3.50 -9.04
N TYR A 524 36.95 -3.54 -7.88
CA TYR A 524 37.44 -4.24 -6.67
C TYR A 524 36.36 -5.20 -6.10
N PRO A 525 35.94 -6.25 -6.82
CA PRO A 525 34.81 -7.11 -6.46
C PRO A 525 35.01 -7.97 -5.21
N LYS A 526 36.23 -7.99 -4.63
CA LYS A 526 36.54 -8.74 -3.39
C LYS A 526 36.17 -7.97 -2.11
N GLN A 527 35.87 -6.68 -2.20
CA GLN A 527 35.49 -5.87 -1.05
C GLN A 527 34.04 -6.14 -0.69
N ASP A 528 33.77 -6.19 0.60
CA ASP A 528 32.38 -6.22 1.07
C ASP A 528 31.77 -4.82 0.90
N ALA A 529 30.90 -4.70 -0.10
CA ALA A 529 30.24 -3.45 -0.46
C ALA A 529 28.82 -3.32 0.13
N ASP A 530 28.26 -4.38 0.72
CA ASP A 530 26.87 -4.37 1.18
C ASP A 530 26.56 -3.20 2.11
N SER A 531 27.43 -2.91 3.08
CA SER A 531 27.21 -1.84 4.05
C SER A 531 27.09 -0.45 3.41
N ILE A 532 27.96 -0.12 2.45
CA ILE A 532 27.89 1.20 1.76
C ILE A 532 26.74 1.23 0.76
N LEU A 533 26.42 0.11 0.12
CA LEU A 533 25.28 0.00 -0.79
C LEU A 533 23.95 0.15 -0.03
N ILE A 534 23.77 -0.56 1.10
CA ILE A 534 22.58 -0.41 1.95
C ILE A 534 22.43 1.06 2.36
N ARG A 535 23.50 1.68 2.87
CA ARG A 535 23.44 3.07 3.32
C ARG A 535 23.11 4.04 2.19
N THR A 536 23.79 3.94 1.04
CA THR A 536 23.63 4.89 -0.06
C THR A 536 22.29 4.69 -0.78
N ALA A 537 22.02 3.47 -1.22
CA ALA A 537 20.80 3.16 -1.94
C ALA A 537 19.55 3.26 -1.05
N GLY A 538 19.65 2.82 0.22
CA GLY A 538 18.56 2.93 1.18
C GLY A 538 18.17 4.37 1.49
N GLU A 539 19.12 5.30 1.62
CA GLU A 539 18.81 6.73 1.79
C GLU A 539 18.14 7.32 0.54
N LEU A 540 18.55 6.91 -0.66
CA LEU A 540 17.92 7.35 -1.91
C LEU A 540 16.47 6.85 -2.00
N VAL A 541 16.22 5.58 -1.67
CA VAL A 541 14.86 5.00 -1.63
C VAL A 541 14.01 5.73 -0.59
N ARG A 542 14.55 6.00 0.58
CA ARG A 542 13.86 6.75 1.62
C ARG A 542 13.49 8.17 1.18
N LEU A 543 14.36 8.86 0.43
CA LEU A 543 14.04 10.18 -0.13
C LEU A 543 12.86 10.14 -1.10
N LYS A 544 12.72 9.06 -1.87
CA LYS A 544 11.63 8.88 -2.84
C LYS A 544 10.28 8.62 -2.14
N TYR A 545 10.27 7.82 -1.08
CA TYR A 545 9.04 7.25 -0.52
C TYR A 545 8.62 7.80 0.84
N THR A 546 9.46 8.58 1.52
CA THR A 546 9.12 9.13 2.85
C THR A 546 9.29 10.64 2.90
N TYR A 547 8.47 11.32 3.68
CA TYR A 547 8.53 12.77 3.87
C TYR A 547 8.61 13.21 5.34
N SER A 548 8.37 12.28 6.28
CA SER A 548 8.39 12.58 7.72
C SER A 548 9.72 12.17 8.40
N SER A 549 9.66 11.94 9.68
CA SER A 549 10.80 11.49 10.48
C SER A 549 11.34 10.13 10.03
N PRO A 550 12.67 9.92 10.05
CA PRO A 550 13.25 8.61 9.76
C PRO A 550 12.87 7.53 10.80
N TYR A 551 12.35 7.92 11.95
CA TYR A 551 11.99 7.04 13.06
C TYR A 551 10.47 6.89 13.26
N GLY A 552 9.68 7.39 12.34
CA GLY A 552 8.24 7.29 12.32
C GLY A 552 7.77 6.76 10.98
N HIS A 553 6.48 6.52 10.89
CA HIS A 553 5.84 6.14 9.64
C HIS A 553 5.00 7.30 9.13
N ASP A 554 5.02 7.54 7.83
CA ASP A 554 4.10 8.46 7.19
C ASP A 554 2.68 7.87 7.21
N TYR A 555 1.69 8.62 6.83
CA TYR A 555 0.30 8.15 6.83
C TYR A 555 0.10 6.94 5.90
N ALA A 556 -0.82 6.05 6.29
CA ALA A 556 -1.17 4.85 5.55
C ALA A 556 -2.17 5.17 4.42
N VAL A 557 -1.73 5.96 3.47
CA VAL A 557 -2.51 6.31 2.27
C VAL A 557 -1.61 6.19 1.04
N GLU A 558 -2.21 5.99 -0.11
CA GLU A 558 -1.47 6.02 -1.37
C GLU A 558 -0.79 7.37 -1.55
N HIS A 559 0.49 7.33 -1.80
CA HIS A 559 1.30 8.49 -2.11
C HIS A 559 2.09 8.26 -3.39
N GLN A 560 2.10 9.26 -4.24
CA GLN A 560 3.03 9.30 -5.35
C GLN A 560 4.48 9.43 -4.82
N PRO A 561 5.47 8.95 -5.56
CA PRO A 561 6.87 9.25 -5.24
C PRO A 561 7.07 10.75 -5.01
N TYR A 562 7.93 11.09 -4.04
CA TYR A 562 8.16 12.48 -3.63
C TYR A 562 6.88 13.20 -3.18
N ALA A 563 6.11 12.58 -2.31
CA ALA A 563 4.73 12.92 -1.93
C ALA A 563 4.46 14.42 -1.75
N VAL A 564 5.36 15.18 -1.10
CA VAL A 564 5.17 16.63 -0.91
C VAL A 564 5.25 17.39 -2.23
N PHE A 565 6.19 17.04 -3.12
CA PHE A 565 6.28 17.68 -4.44
C PHE A 565 5.08 17.30 -5.32
N SER A 566 4.69 16.02 -5.30
CA SER A 566 3.53 15.53 -6.04
C SER A 566 2.22 16.17 -5.57
N SER A 567 2.08 16.47 -4.27
CA SER A 567 0.88 17.15 -3.74
C SER A 567 0.76 18.63 -4.14
N LEU A 568 1.84 19.21 -4.66
CA LEU A 568 1.85 20.60 -5.16
C LEU A 568 1.43 20.71 -6.62
N LEU A 569 1.28 19.59 -7.33
CA LEU A 569 0.79 19.60 -8.71
C LEU A 569 -0.63 20.18 -8.76
N GLY A 570 -0.80 21.26 -9.55
CA GLY A 570 -2.06 21.97 -9.66
C GLY A 570 -2.31 23.00 -8.53
N VAL A 571 -1.39 23.18 -7.58
CA VAL A 571 -1.43 24.26 -6.59
C VAL A 571 -0.81 25.51 -7.19
N HIS A 572 -1.64 26.53 -7.46
CA HIS A 572 -1.22 27.82 -7.99
C HIS A 572 -1.80 28.95 -7.16
N ARG A 573 -1.12 30.09 -7.17
CA ARG A 573 -1.54 31.26 -6.39
C ARG A 573 -2.93 31.78 -6.73
N ASP A 574 -3.39 31.61 -7.95
CA ASP A 574 -4.67 32.07 -8.45
C ASP A 574 -5.84 31.11 -8.24
N ASN A 575 -5.54 29.83 -7.92
CA ASN A 575 -6.55 28.78 -7.78
C ASN A 575 -6.57 28.11 -6.39
N THR A 576 -5.77 28.63 -5.45
CA THR A 576 -5.63 28.05 -4.10
C THR A 576 -5.87 29.14 -3.06
N PRO A 577 -6.64 28.88 -1.96
CA PRO A 577 -6.78 29.80 -0.85
C PRO A 577 -5.42 30.28 -0.31
N GLU A 578 -5.32 31.55 0.03
CA GLU A 578 -4.04 32.20 0.36
C GLU A 578 -3.31 31.53 1.54
N ASP A 579 -4.03 31.14 2.56
CA ASP A 579 -3.47 30.43 3.72
C ASP A 579 -2.96 29.03 3.36
N ARG A 580 -3.68 28.28 2.54
CA ARG A 580 -3.25 26.98 2.03
C ARG A 580 -2.05 27.11 1.09
N TYR A 581 -2.03 28.12 0.24
CA TYR A 581 -0.89 28.38 -0.63
C TYR A 581 0.38 28.67 0.20
N LEU A 582 0.26 29.48 1.26
CA LEU A 582 1.38 29.75 2.17
C LEU A 582 1.86 28.49 2.91
N MET A 583 0.95 27.62 3.33
CA MET A 583 1.31 26.32 3.92
C MET A 583 2.07 25.45 2.92
N SER A 584 1.61 25.36 1.68
CA SER A 584 2.27 24.65 0.58
C SER A 584 3.67 25.17 0.32
N GLN A 585 3.88 26.49 0.30
CA GLN A 585 5.22 27.09 0.18
C GLN A 585 6.13 26.68 1.35
N THR A 586 5.60 26.62 2.56
CA THR A 586 6.36 26.22 3.74
C THR A 586 6.81 24.77 3.65
N ASP A 587 5.91 23.89 3.25
CA ASP A 587 6.22 22.46 3.10
C ASP A 587 7.21 22.23 1.95
N PHE A 588 7.02 22.91 0.84
CA PHE A 588 7.97 22.89 -0.27
C PHE A 588 9.40 23.25 0.17
N ILE A 589 9.57 24.39 0.85
CA ILE A 589 10.88 24.86 1.30
C ILE A 589 11.53 23.84 2.23
N ARG A 590 10.77 23.27 3.17
CA ARG A 590 11.28 22.26 4.11
C ARG A 590 11.72 20.98 3.40
N GLN A 591 10.93 20.49 2.45
CA GLN A 591 11.27 19.29 1.69
C GLN A 591 12.42 19.52 0.70
N ARG A 592 12.48 20.67 0.06
CA ARG A 592 13.64 21.06 -0.76
C ARG A 592 14.94 21.02 0.05
N ASN A 593 14.92 21.61 1.25
CA ASN A 593 16.10 21.64 2.13
C ASN A 593 16.46 20.22 2.61
N ARG A 594 15.45 19.38 2.93
CA ARG A 594 15.67 17.97 3.27
C ARG A 594 16.34 17.23 2.11
N MET A 595 15.79 17.32 0.89
CA MET A 595 16.31 16.65 -0.29
C MET A 595 17.76 17.05 -0.58
N THR A 596 18.05 18.35 -0.64
CA THR A 596 19.40 18.85 -0.92
C THR A 596 20.39 18.44 0.18
N GLY A 597 20.01 18.52 1.45
CA GLY A 597 20.87 18.13 2.58
C GLY A 597 21.21 16.65 2.55
N GLN A 598 20.20 15.77 2.42
CA GLN A 598 20.44 14.32 2.40
C GLN A 598 21.22 13.87 1.15
N LEU A 599 20.99 14.47 -0.02
CA LEU A 599 21.80 14.18 -1.21
C LEU A 599 23.28 14.56 -1.01
N HIS A 600 23.57 15.68 -0.33
CA HIS A 600 24.95 16.05 0.03
C HIS A 600 25.58 15.07 1.03
N GLU A 601 24.84 14.64 2.07
CA GLU A 601 25.31 13.63 3.02
C GLU A 601 25.65 12.29 2.33
N ILE A 602 24.88 11.89 1.32
CA ILE A 602 25.18 10.72 0.48
C ILE A 602 26.52 10.92 -0.26
N CYS A 603 26.74 12.08 -0.89
CA CYS A 603 28.01 12.37 -1.56
C CYS A 603 29.19 12.26 -0.60
N GLU A 604 29.10 12.87 0.58
CA GLU A 604 30.17 12.82 1.60
C GLU A 604 30.44 11.37 2.05
N ALA A 605 29.40 10.58 2.26
CA ALA A 605 29.54 9.18 2.66
C ALA A 605 30.26 8.34 1.59
N VAL A 606 29.91 8.54 0.33
CA VAL A 606 30.54 7.87 -0.81
C VAL A 606 32.00 8.27 -0.93
N GLU A 607 32.33 9.58 -0.89
CA GLU A 607 33.72 10.08 -0.99
C GLU A 607 34.57 9.54 0.14
N LEU A 608 34.04 9.52 1.37
CA LEU A 608 34.75 8.95 2.53
C LEU A 608 35.04 7.46 2.34
N GLN A 609 34.09 6.70 1.78
CA GLN A 609 34.28 5.27 1.53
C GLN A 609 35.31 5.02 0.41
N LEU A 610 35.25 5.77 -0.68
CA LEU A 610 36.24 5.69 -1.77
C LEU A 610 37.64 6.03 -1.29
N TYR A 611 37.78 7.05 -0.43
CA TYR A 611 39.04 7.38 0.20
C TYR A 611 39.60 6.22 1.05
N ARG A 612 38.76 5.60 1.88
CA ARG A 612 39.15 4.42 2.69
C ARG A 612 39.66 3.27 1.83
N TRP A 613 39.00 3.00 0.71
CA TRP A 613 39.42 1.93 -0.21
C TRP A 613 40.74 2.23 -0.96
N GLN A 614 41.08 3.50 -1.17
CA GLN A 614 42.37 3.90 -1.79
C GLN A 614 43.55 3.81 -0.83
N VAL A 615 43.30 3.87 0.47
CA VAL A 615 44.37 3.86 1.50
C VAL A 615 44.66 2.41 1.99
N GLN A 616 43.79 1.47 1.73
CA GLN A 616 43.99 0.03 1.97
C GLN A 616 44.63 -0.65 0.75
#